data_dc0e3fab93fcf3f82a8baf03ad680b96
#
_entry.id   dc0e3fab93fcf3f82a8baf03ad680b96
#
_cell.length_a   1.000
_cell.length_b   1.000
_cell.length_c   1.000
_cell.angle_alpha   90.00
_cell.angle_beta   90.00
_cell.angle_gamma   90.00
#
_symmetry.space_group_name_H-M   'P 1'
#
loop_
_entity.id
_entity.type
_entity.pdbx_description
1 polymer ?
#
loop_
_entity_poly.entity_id
_entity_poly.type
_entity_poly.pdbx_seq_one_letter_code
_entity_poly.pdbx_strand_id
1 'polypeptide(L)'
;KEADQHKGWNISISGVFIAMVMGIVLISVVAATLIFVQIYRNAMEQSAVTSSSQSCEQVQNTVENYTQDMRIILEGIVARMRHENNHSEEYIQNLVNIRSDVVAVTICGEDGELLRYWNRGQKLKENYRIVQSTEMEDDDGRLRITKPYVESLFEGYYPWVVTVYQKIQKEDGTSIQVNIDIRFSDIANYVDDVGIGQHG
;
A
#
# COMPACT_ATOMS: atom_id res chain seq x y z
N LYS A 1 -14.83 -37.69 -81.35
CA LYS A 1 -16.04 -36.87 -81.02
C LYS A 1 -16.48 -37.22 -79.62
N GLU A 2 -15.88 -36.50 -78.67
CA GLU A 2 -16.33 -36.56 -77.31
C GLU A 2 -17.45 -35.54 -77.15
N ALA A 3 -18.54 -36.01 -76.66
CA ALA A 3 -19.68 -35.18 -76.28
C ALA A 3 -19.47 -34.72 -74.83
N ASP A 4 -19.18 -33.43 -74.66
CA ASP A 4 -19.06 -32.75 -73.41
C ASP A 4 -20.43 -32.63 -72.75
N GLN A 5 -20.69 -33.50 -71.75
CA GLN A 5 -21.94 -33.48 -70.96
C GLN A 5 -21.85 -32.31 -69.95
N HIS A 6 -22.36 -31.14 -70.33
CA HIS A 6 -22.71 -30.09 -69.39
C HIS A 6 -23.79 -30.60 -68.42
N LYS A 7 -23.39 -31.03 -67.24
CA LYS A 7 -24.27 -31.41 -66.14
C LYS A 7 -24.86 -30.12 -65.53
N GLY A 8 -25.96 -29.67 -66.12
CA GLY A 8 -26.72 -28.55 -65.61
C GLY A 8 -27.20 -28.83 -64.17
N TRP A 9 -26.79 -28.07 -63.23
CA TRP A 9 -27.29 -28.11 -61.86
C TRP A 9 -28.75 -27.63 -61.89
N ASN A 10 -29.73 -28.54 -61.91
CA ASN A 10 -31.13 -28.22 -61.71
C ASN A 10 -31.38 -27.87 -60.23
N ILE A 11 -31.07 -26.64 -59.88
CA ILE A 11 -31.37 -26.14 -58.54
C ILE A 11 -32.89 -25.87 -58.48
N SER A 12 -33.61 -26.65 -57.68
CA SER A 12 -35.04 -26.44 -57.42
C SER A 12 -35.22 -25.04 -56.81
N ILE A 13 -36.20 -24.27 -57.23
CA ILE A 13 -36.57 -22.94 -56.71
C ILE A 13 -36.73 -22.99 -55.19
N SER A 14 -37.27 -24.07 -54.65
CA SER A 14 -37.39 -24.34 -53.22
C SER A 14 -36.00 -24.41 -52.54
N GLY A 15 -34.98 -25.03 -53.18
CA GLY A 15 -33.61 -25.13 -52.67
C GLY A 15 -32.94 -23.76 -52.59
N VAL A 16 -33.13 -22.90 -53.58
CA VAL A 16 -32.60 -21.52 -53.57
C VAL A 16 -33.23 -20.69 -52.44
N PHE A 17 -34.55 -20.85 -52.26
CA PHE A 17 -35.24 -20.12 -51.18
C PHE A 17 -34.77 -20.58 -49.79
N ILE A 18 -34.61 -21.87 -49.55
CA ILE A 18 -34.08 -22.39 -48.29
C ILE A 18 -32.66 -21.93 -48.06
N ALA A 19 -31.79 -21.96 -49.08
CA ALA A 19 -30.40 -21.47 -48.96
C ALA A 19 -30.34 -19.98 -48.64
N MET A 20 -31.22 -19.16 -49.24
CA MET A 20 -31.30 -17.72 -48.96
C MET A 20 -31.75 -17.44 -47.52
N VAL A 21 -32.78 -18.11 -47.03
CA VAL A 21 -33.25 -17.99 -45.65
C VAL A 21 -32.16 -18.41 -44.66
N MET A 22 -31.52 -19.55 -44.90
CA MET A 22 -30.39 -20.03 -44.08
C MET A 22 -29.23 -19.05 -44.06
N GLY A 23 -28.91 -18.42 -45.20
CA GLY A 23 -27.87 -17.39 -45.31
C GLY A 23 -28.20 -16.14 -44.46
N ILE A 24 -29.45 -15.68 -44.53
CA ILE A 24 -29.88 -14.52 -43.72
C ILE A 24 -29.81 -14.83 -42.22
N VAL A 25 -30.26 -16.02 -41.81
CA VAL A 25 -30.20 -16.44 -40.40
C VAL A 25 -28.74 -16.51 -39.92
N LEU A 26 -27.86 -17.10 -40.72
CA LEU A 26 -26.46 -17.26 -40.39
C LEU A 26 -25.75 -15.89 -40.26
N ILE A 27 -26.00 -14.97 -41.18
CA ILE A 27 -25.48 -13.59 -41.11
C ILE A 27 -26.00 -12.87 -39.86
N SER A 28 -27.29 -13.03 -39.54
CA SER A 28 -27.88 -12.41 -38.35
C SER A 28 -27.25 -12.94 -37.05
N VAL A 29 -27.01 -14.25 -36.96
CA VAL A 29 -26.36 -14.85 -35.80
C VAL A 29 -24.92 -14.36 -35.66
N VAL A 30 -24.15 -14.32 -36.75
CA VAL A 30 -22.77 -13.80 -36.72
C VAL A 30 -22.75 -12.32 -36.30
N ALA A 31 -23.62 -11.48 -36.86
CA ALA A 31 -23.72 -10.10 -36.52
C ALA A 31 -24.08 -9.90 -35.05
N ALA A 32 -25.08 -10.61 -34.53
CA ALA A 32 -25.46 -10.58 -33.12
C ALA A 32 -24.32 -11.01 -32.21
N THR A 33 -23.58 -12.06 -32.57
CA THR A 33 -22.43 -12.55 -31.80
C THR A 33 -21.32 -11.48 -31.74
N LEU A 34 -21.00 -10.87 -32.87
CA LEU A 34 -19.96 -9.80 -32.90
C LEU A 34 -20.33 -8.60 -32.04
N ILE A 35 -21.60 -8.16 -32.11
CA ILE A 35 -22.11 -7.06 -31.28
C ILE A 35 -22.03 -7.45 -29.79
N PHE A 36 -22.45 -8.65 -29.44
CA PHE A 36 -22.42 -9.16 -28.08
C PHE A 36 -20.98 -9.20 -27.53
N VAL A 37 -20.03 -9.75 -28.31
CA VAL A 37 -18.60 -9.80 -27.92
C VAL A 37 -18.06 -8.39 -27.69
N GLN A 38 -18.41 -7.43 -28.54
CA GLN A 38 -17.94 -6.05 -28.41
C GLN A 38 -18.50 -5.35 -27.17
N ILE A 39 -19.79 -5.52 -26.88
CA ILE A 39 -20.44 -5.01 -25.68
C ILE A 39 -19.81 -5.65 -24.43
N TYR A 40 -19.64 -6.96 -24.44
CA TYR A 40 -19.06 -7.70 -23.32
C TYR A 40 -17.62 -7.26 -23.03
N ARG A 41 -16.81 -7.13 -24.09
CA ARG A 41 -15.42 -6.65 -23.97
C ARG A 41 -15.35 -5.25 -23.36
N ASN A 42 -16.15 -4.32 -23.87
CA ASN A 42 -16.18 -2.94 -23.34
C ASN A 42 -16.65 -2.91 -21.86
N ALA A 43 -17.66 -3.73 -21.51
CA ALA A 43 -18.13 -3.84 -20.14
C ALA A 43 -17.07 -4.42 -19.21
N MET A 44 -16.31 -5.43 -19.65
CA MET A 44 -15.21 -6.02 -18.90
C MET A 44 -14.05 -5.06 -18.70
N GLU A 45 -13.64 -4.33 -19.75
CA GLU A 45 -12.59 -3.30 -19.65
C GLU A 45 -13.00 -2.21 -18.67
N GLN A 46 -14.21 -1.71 -18.76
CA GLN A 46 -14.72 -0.67 -17.87
C GLN A 46 -14.84 -1.16 -16.42
N SER A 47 -15.30 -2.38 -16.21
CA SER A 47 -15.38 -3.00 -14.89
C SER A 47 -13.98 -3.18 -14.27
N ALA A 48 -13.00 -3.66 -15.05
CA ALA A 48 -11.62 -3.84 -14.59
C ALA A 48 -10.97 -2.50 -14.20
N VAL A 49 -11.12 -1.46 -15.03
CA VAL A 49 -10.60 -0.12 -14.73
C VAL A 49 -11.25 0.46 -13.49
N THR A 50 -12.58 0.35 -13.36
CA THR A 50 -13.31 0.87 -12.19
C THR A 50 -12.90 0.13 -10.93
N SER A 51 -12.81 -1.20 -10.96
CA SER A 51 -12.39 -2.01 -9.82
C SER A 51 -10.95 -1.69 -9.40
N SER A 52 -10.04 -1.57 -10.36
CA SER A 52 -8.64 -1.19 -10.08
C SER A 52 -8.54 0.20 -9.48
N SER A 53 -9.29 1.17 -10.00
CA SER A 53 -9.31 2.54 -9.46
C SER A 53 -9.85 2.58 -8.03
N GLN A 54 -10.94 1.86 -7.75
CA GLN A 54 -11.51 1.75 -6.40
C GLN A 54 -10.52 1.10 -5.42
N SER A 55 -9.83 0.05 -5.84
CA SER A 55 -8.79 -0.60 -5.00
C SER A 55 -7.64 0.35 -4.71
N CYS A 56 -7.16 1.10 -5.70
CA CYS A 56 -6.10 2.11 -5.48
C CYS A 56 -6.54 3.22 -4.53
N GLU A 57 -7.75 3.73 -4.67
CA GLU A 57 -8.32 4.75 -3.78
C GLU A 57 -8.46 4.22 -2.34
N GLN A 58 -8.90 2.98 -2.18
CA GLN A 58 -9.01 2.35 -0.87
C GLN A 58 -7.65 2.15 -0.21
N VAL A 59 -6.63 1.70 -0.96
CA VAL A 59 -5.24 1.61 -0.46
C VAL A 59 -4.73 2.98 -0.05
N GLN A 60 -4.93 4.01 -0.89
CA GLN A 60 -4.52 5.38 -0.57
C GLN A 60 -5.16 5.86 0.74
N ASN A 61 -6.48 5.71 0.88
CA ASN A 61 -7.20 6.10 2.09
C ASN A 61 -6.71 5.34 3.33
N THR A 62 -6.40 4.05 3.19
CA THR A 62 -5.87 3.23 4.28
C THR A 62 -4.49 3.71 4.74
N VAL A 63 -3.58 3.97 3.80
CA VAL A 63 -2.24 4.49 4.10
C VAL A 63 -2.31 5.90 4.70
N GLU A 64 -3.20 6.75 4.19
CA GLU A 64 -3.41 8.11 4.70
C GLU A 64 -3.95 8.10 6.13
N ASN A 65 -4.96 7.27 6.43
CA ASN A 65 -5.49 7.10 7.78
C ASN A 65 -4.44 6.55 8.74
N TYR A 66 -3.64 5.57 8.31
CA TYR A 66 -2.55 5.03 9.13
C TYR A 66 -1.48 6.10 9.43
N THR A 67 -1.11 6.88 8.43
CA THR A 67 -0.14 7.99 8.59
C THR A 67 -0.68 9.05 9.55
N GLN A 68 -1.96 9.37 9.47
CA GLN A 68 -2.62 10.31 10.36
C GLN A 68 -2.66 9.80 11.81
N ASP A 69 -2.93 8.49 12.01
CA ASP A 69 -2.89 7.86 13.34
C ASP A 69 -1.48 7.95 13.95
N MET A 70 -0.44 7.64 13.17
CA MET A 70 0.94 7.76 13.61
C MET A 70 1.34 9.20 13.94
N ARG A 71 0.82 10.17 13.19
CA ARG A 71 1.00 11.60 13.49
C ARG A 71 0.44 11.96 14.86
N ILE A 72 -0.80 11.55 15.17
CA ILE A 72 -1.45 11.80 16.44
C ILE A 72 -0.64 11.21 17.60
N ILE A 73 -0.14 10.00 17.42
CA ILE A 73 0.71 9.32 18.41
C ILE A 73 2.01 10.10 18.63
N LEU A 74 2.70 10.46 17.56
CA LEU A 74 3.96 11.21 17.66
C LEU A 74 3.75 12.57 18.31
N GLU A 75 2.73 13.32 17.90
CA GLU A 75 2.35 14.60 18.52
C GLU A 75 2.05 14.44 20.02
N GLY A 76 1.38 13.35 20.40
CA GLY A 76 1.12 13.01 21.80
C GLY A 76 2.37 12.73 22.61
N ILE A 77 3.38 12.07 22.03
CA ILE A 77 4.69 11.82 22.65
C ILE A 77 5.45 13.15 22.76
N VAL A 78 5.53 13.91 21.66
CA VAL A 78 6.23 15.20 21.61
C VAL A 78 5.67 16.20 22.63
N ALA A 79 4.34 16.30 22.74
CA ALA A 79 3.71 17.19 23.71
C ALA A 79 4.09 16.83 25.14
N ARG A 80 4.16 15.54 25.48
CA ARG A 80 4.58 15.09 26.81
C ARG A 80 6.05 15.31 27.08
N MET A 81 6.89 15.12 26.05
CA MET A 81 8.33 15.33 26.17
C MET A 81 8.73 16.80 26.36
N ARG A 82 7.94 17.74 25.83
CA ARG A 82 8.16 19.18 26.06
C ARG A 82 7.93 19.59 27.50
N HIS A 83 7.02 18.93 28.21
CA HIS A 83 6.63 19.32 29.58
C HIS A 83 7.26 18.46 30.68
N GLU A 84 8.30 17.70 30.40
CA GLU A 84 9.13 16.91 31.33
C GLU A 84 8.39 16.32 32.57
N ASN A 85 7.24 15.65 32.33
CA ASN A 85 6.48 15.01 33.39
C ASN A 85 6.93 13.55 33.57
N ASN A 86 7.09 13.10 34.83
CA ASN A 86 7.44 11.71 35.19
C ASN A 86 6.53 10.62 34.59
N HIS A 87 5.34 10.99 34.10
CA HIS A 87 4.38 10.07 33.45
C HIS A 87 4.63 9.89 31.96
N SER A 88 5.58 10.59 31.34
CA SER A 88 5.87 10.47 29.91
C SER A 88 6.45 9.11 29.55
N GLU A 89 7.33 8.58 30.40
CA GLU A 89 7.99 7.27 30.19
C GLU A 89 7.00 6.12 30.27
N GLU A 90 6.13 6.12 31.28
CA GLU A 90 5.07 5.12 31.45
C GLU A 90 4.09 5.14 30.27
N TYR A 91 3.71 6.31 29.79
CA TYR A 91 2.85 6.45 28.61
C TYR A 91 3.47 5.83 27.37
N ILE A 92 4.75 6.14 27.08
CA ILE A 92 5.46 5.63 25.91
C ILE A 92 5.65 4.12 26.01
N GLN A 93 6.03 3.59 27.18
CA GLN A 93 6.17 2.16 27.39
C GLN A 93 4.83 1.42 27.21
N ASN A 94 3.74 1.98 27.72
CA ASN A 94 2.40 1.41 27.56
C ASN A 94 1.98 1.45 26.09
N LEU A 95 2.26 2.51 25.36
CA LEU A 95 2.00 2.61 23.93
C LEU A 95 2.73 1.51 23.15
N VAL A 96 4.02 1.31 23.39
CA VAL A 96 4.83 0.27 22.76
C VAL A 96 4.31 -1.13 23.12
N ASN A 97 3.84 -1.33 24.34
CA ASN A 97 3.30 -2.63 24.78
C ASN A 97 1.94 -2.96 24.13
N ILE A 98 1.09 -1.95 23.94
CA ILE A 98 -0.27 -2.12 23.40
C ILE A 98 -0.26 -2.22 21.88
N ARG A 99 0.54 -1.40 21.19
CA ARG A 99 0.61 -1.30 19.74
C ARG A 99 1.53 -2.35 19.15
N SER A 100 0.96 -3.43 18.59
CA SER A 100 1.76 -4.54 18.00
C SER A 100 2.62 -4.12 16.81
N ASP A 101 2.21 -3.11 16.09
CA ASP A 101 2.90 -2.54 14.94
C ASP A 101 4.11 -1.66 15.32
N VAL A 102 4.14 -1.09 16.53
CA VAL A 102 5.28 -0.30 17.01
C VAL A 102 6.38 -1.23 17.51
N VAL A 103 7.55 -1.14 16.89
CA VAL A 103 8.76 -1.91 17.26
C VAL A 103 9.48 -1.25 18.41
N ALA A 104 9.71 0.06 18.29
CA ALA A 104 10.38 0.87 19.31
C ALA A 104 9.99 2.34 19.18
N VAL A 105 10.17 3.06 20.29
CA VAL A 105 10.23 4.53 20.31
C VAL A 105 11.62 4.90 20.78
N THR A 106 12.30 5.79 20.06
CA THR A 106 13.65 6.26 20.39
C THR A 106 13.71 7.77 20.42
N ILE A 107 14.55 8.28 21.29
CA ILE A 107 14.88 9.71 21.36
C ILE A 107 16.38 9.85 21.14
N CYS A 108 16.74 10.68 20.18
CA CYS A 108 18.11 10.97 19.82
C CYS A 108 18.46 12.42 20.05
N GLY A 109 19.71 12.68 20.39
CA GLY A 109 20.29 14.00 20.40
C GLY A 109 20.62 14.54 19.00
N GLU A 110 21.16 15.75 18.91
CA GLU A 110 21.52 16.40 17.64
C GLU A 110 22.54 15.61 16.83
N ASP A 111 23.48 14.93 17.48
CA ASP A 111 24.52 14.12 16.85
C ASP A 111 24.06 12.69 16.49
N GLY A 112 22.76 12.39 16.60
CA GLY A 112 22.22 11.06 16.41
C GLY A 112 22.55 10.09 17.56
N GLU A 113 23.04 10.59 18.71
CA GLU A 113 23.23 9.78 19.89
C GLU A 113 21.88 9.35 20.46
N LEU A 114 21.76 8.04 20.79
CA LEU A 114 20.57 7.50 21.42
C LEU A 114 20.51 7.92 22.89
N LEU A 115 19.56 8.79 23.22
CA LEU A 115 19.37 9.29 24.58
C LEU A 115 18.45 8.38 25.41
N ARG A 116 17.34 7.95 24.83
CA ARG A 116 16.35 7.06 25.47
C ARG A 116 15.70 6.15 24.44
N TYR A 117 15.23 4.98 24.89
CA TYR A 117 14.46 4.05 24.05
C TYR A 117 13.43 3.27 24.86
N TRP A 118 12.35 2.89 24.20
CA TRP A 118 11.29 2.02 24.71
C TRP A 118 11.01 0.94 23.68
N ASN A 119 11.01 -0.30 24.11
CA ASN A 119 10.71 -1.46 23.29
C ASN A 119 10.01 -2.54 24.12
N ARG A 120 9.76 -3.72 23.54
CA ARG A 120 9.11 -4.84 24.22
C ARG A 120 10.11 -5.81 24.86
N GLY A 121 11.22 -5.34 25.36
CA GLY A 121 12.22 -6.16 26.06
C GLY A 121 13.31 -6.74 25.16
N GLN A 122 13.44 -6.29 23.92
CA GLN A 122 14.60 -6.62 23.10
C GLN A 122 15.84 -5.94 23.67
N LYS A 123 16.97 -6.67 23.66
CA LYS A 123 18.24 -6.15 24.15
C LYS A 123 18.87 -5.21 23.11
N LEU A 124 19.25 -4.02 23.56
CA LEU A 124 19.95 -3.03 22.75
C LEU A 124 21.38 -3.51 22.45
N LYS A 125 21.88 -3.28 21.24
CA LYS A 125 23.29 -3.48 20.91
C LYS A 125 24.18 -2.48 21.61
N GLU A 126 25.35 -2.93 22.07
CA GLU A 126 26.37 -2.03 22.59
C GLU A 126 26.92 -1.13 21.47
N ASN A 127 27.12 0.16 21.77
CA ASN A 127 27.66 1.19 20.86
C ASN A 127 26.81 1.47 19.61
N TYR A 128 25.50 1.27 19.67
CA TYR A 128 24.62 1.64 18.56
C TYR A 128 24.54 3.17 18.40
N ARG A 129 24.68 3.64 17.15
CA ARG A 129 24.39 5.01 16.74
C ARG A 129 23.32 4.96 15.67
N ILE A 130 22.31 5.83 15.75
CA ILE A 130 21.30 5.95 14.70
C ILE A 130 21.96 6.61 13.48
N VAL A 131 22.29 5.81 12.48
CA VAL A 131 23.01 6.23 11.28
C VAL A 131 22.18 7.20 10.41
N GLN A 132 20.87 7.26 10.62
CA GLN A 132 19.96 8.02 9.76
C GLN A 132 19.90 9.53 10.02
N SER A 133 20.63 10.05 11.02
CA SER A 133 20.65 11.49 11.29
C SER A 133 21.35 12.31 10.18
N THR A 134 22.07 11.66 9.28
CA THR A 134 22.95 12.32 8.30
C THR A 134 22.24 12.82 7.02
N GLU A 135 21.00 12.37 6.74
CA GLU A 135 20.19 12.87 5.61
C GLU A 135 19.18 13.98 6.00
N MET A 136 19.34 14.54 7.18
CA MET A 136 18.38 15.50 7.73
C MET A 136 18.82 16.95 7.46
N GLU A 137 18.80 17.32 6.19
CA GLU A 137 18.77 18.71 5.80
C GLU A 137 17.37 19.30 6.07
N ASP A 138 17.34 20.48 6.69
CA ASP A 138 16.20 21.33 7.05
C ASP A 138 15.29 20.88 8.20
N ASP A 139 15.50 21.56 9.32
CA ASP A 139 14.74 21.44 10.56
C ASP A 139 13.56 22.44 10.56
N ASP A 140 12.44 22.03 9.95
CA ASP A 140 11.20 22.82 10.01
C ASP A 140 10.21 22.30 11.08
N GLY A 141 10.65 21.36 11.93
CA GLY A 141 9.82 20.76 12.99
C GLY A 141 8.64 19.94 12.46
N ARG A 142 8.62 19.59 11.17
CA ARG A 142 7.56 18.77 10.56
C ARG A 142 7.79 17.29 10.79
N LEU A 143 6.68 16.57 10.82
CA LEU A 143 6.69 15.11 10.80
C LEU A 143 7.24 14.61 9.47
N ARG A 144 8.15 13.63 9.53
CA ARG A 144 8.77 12.98 8.38
C ARG A 144 8.69 11.46 8.51
N ILE A 145 8.77 10.79 7.37
CA ILE A 145 8.68 9.33 7.26
C ILE A 145 9.86 8.85 6.42
N THR A 146 10.55 7.80 6.90
CA THR A 146 11.66 7.19 6.17
C THR A 146 11.16 6.22 5.09
N LYS A 147 12.04 5.86 4.16
CA LYS A 147 11.85 4.65 3.36
C LYS A 147 11.96 3.40 4.25
N PRO A 148 11.35 2.26 3.86
CA PRO A 148 11.53 1.01 4.60
C PRO A 148 13.01 0.61 4.66
N TYR A 149 13.45 0.19 5.84
CA TYR A 149 14.80 -0.31 6.08
C TYR A 149 14.82 -1.42 7.15
N VAL A 150 15.92 -2.13 7.27
CA VAL A 150 16.09 -3.15 8.31
C VAL A 150 16.60 -2.47 9.58
N GLU A 151 15.80 -2.52 10.64
CA GLU A 151 16.21 -2.02 11.95
C GLU A 151 17.30 -2.95 12.53
N SER A 152 18.38 -2.35 12.97
CA SER A 152 19.53 -3.07 13.52
C SER A 152 19.90 -2.69 14.95
N LEU A 153 19.03 -1.93 15.62
CA LEU A 153 19.20 -1.44 16.98
C LEU A 153 19.30 -2.56 18.03
N PHE A 154 18.61 -3.69 17.79
CA PHE A 154 18.47 -4.75 18.76
C PHE A 154 19.34 -5.99 18.43
N GLU A 155 19.77 -6.71 19.48
CA GLU A 155 20.50 -7.97 19.33
C GLU A 155 19.53 -9.08 18.86
N GLY A 156 19.88 -9.75 17.74
CA GLY A 156 19.12 -10.89 17.24
C GLY A 156 17.70 -10.58 16.70
N TYR A 157 17.33 -9.31 16.56
CA TYR A 157 16.03 -8.91 16.05
C TYR A 157 16.19 -7.81 15.00
N TYR A 158 15.86 -8.12 13.75
CA TYR A 158 16.11 -7.26 12.57
C TYR A 158 14.85 -7.09 11.73
N PRO A 159 13.80 -6.44 12.24
CA PRO A 159 12.57 -6.23 11.47
C PRO A 159 12.77 -5.21 10.36
N TRP A 160 12.00 -5.36 9.27
CA TRP A 160 11.79 -4.26 8.36
C TRP A 160 10.88 -3.23 9.01
N VAL A 161 11.31 -1.97 9.03
CA VAL A 161 10.58 -0.87 9.64
C VAL A 161 10.49 0.33 8.71
N VAL A 162 9.52 1.18 9.00
CA VAL A 162 9.40 2.56 8.54
C VAL A 162 9.42 3.41 9.80
N THR A 163 10.25 4.44 9.84
CA THR A 163 10.33 5.34 10.98
C THR A 163 9.58 6.62 10.70
N VAL A 164 8.68 6.95 11.59
CA VAL A 164 8.03 8.27 11.64
C VAL A 164 8.77 9.09 12.69
N TYR A 165 9.25 10.28 12.33
CA TYR A 165 10.07 11.08 13.22
C TYR A 165 9.77 12.58 13.13
N GLN A 166 10.12 13.27 14.20
CA GLN A 166 10.04 14.72 14.29
C GLN A 166 11.17 15.26 15.17
N LYS A 167 11.83 16.32 14.71
CA LYS A 167 12.74 17.10 15.54
C LYS A 167 11.97 18.12 16.36
N ILE A 168 12.33 18.28 17.59
CA ILE A 168 11.73 19.25 18.51
C ILE A 168 12.83 19.99 19.28
N GLN A 169 12.59 21.25 19.53
CA GLN A 169 13.42 22.04 20.43
C GLN A 169 12.78 22.06 21.82
N LYS A 170 13.57 21.72 22.84
CA LYS A 170 13.16 21.80 24.24
C LYS A 170 13.20 23.25 24.73
N GLU A 171 12.59 23.50 25.89
CA GLU A 171 12.63 24.83 26.55
C GLU A 171 14.03 25.27 26.92
N ASP A 172 14.95 24.32 27.17
CA ASP A 172 16.37 24.59 27.47
C ASP A 172 17.23 24.92 26.24
N GLY A 173 16.61 24.94 25.05
CA GLY A 173 17.27 25.21 23.77
C GLY A 173 17.90 23.98 23.11
N THR A 174 17.92 22.79 23.75
CA THR A 174 18.42 21.55 23.14
C THR A 174 17.47 21.02 22.12
N SER A 175 18.01 20.54 21.00
CA SER A 175 17.25 19.87 19.94
C SER A 175 17.30 18.37 20.16
N ILE A 176 16.15 17.73 20.09
CA ILE A 176 16.05 16.26 20.14
C ILE A 176 15.18 15.76 18.99
N GLN A 177 15.41 14.52 18.61
CA GLN A 177 14.59 13.83 17.61
C GLN A 177 13.84 12.68 18.27
N VAL A 178 12.53 12.66 18.07
CA VAL A 178 11.65 11.56 18.49
C VAL A 178 11.34 10.69 17.28
N ASN A 179 11.62 9.40 17.38
CA ASN A 179 11.38 8.42 16.33
C ASN A 179 10.42 7.35 16.83
N ILE A 180 9.54 6.89 15.96
CA ILE A 180 8.67 5.73 16.16
C ILE A 180 8.96 4.76 15.02
N ASP A 181 9.52 3.61 15.33
CA ASP A 181 9.79 2.53 14.38
C ASP A 181 8.57 1.62 14.28
N ILE A 182 8.02 1.55 13.08
CA ILE A 182 6.81 0.81 12.77
C ILE A 182 7.17 -0.40 11.91
N ARG A 183 6.66 -1.57 12.26
CA ARG A 183 6.92 -2.79 11.49
C ARG A 183 6.28 -2.69 10.11
N PHE A 184 7.11 -2.78 9.06
CA PHE A 184 6.65 -2.66 7.69
C PHE A 184 5.65 -3.74 7.26
N SER A 185 5.78 -4.98 7.80
CA SER A 185 4.82 -6.05 7.51
C SER A 185 3.40 -5.73 7.99
N ASP A 186 3.26 -4.98 9.07
CA ASP A 186 1.94 -4.63 9.59
C ASP A 186 1.29 -3.56 8.70
N ILE A 187 2.06 -2.62 8.15
CA ILE A 187 1.59 -1.67 7.13
C ILE A 187 1.17 -2.43 5.86
N ALA A 188 1.98 -3.41 5.41
CA ALA A 188 1.67 -4.22 4.23
C ALA A 188 0.37 -5.03 4.43
N ASN A 189 0.17 -5.63 5.61
CA ASN A 189 -1.05 -6.36 5.94
C ASN A 189 -2.30 -5.48 5.89
N TYR A 190 -2.23 -4.22 6.35
CA TYR A 190 -3.35 -3.28 6.21
C TYR A 190 -3.71 -3.01 4.75
N VAL A 191 -2.73 -3.00 3.85
CA VAL A 191 -2.94 -2.83 2.41
C VAL A 191 -3.50 -4.11 1.78
N ASP A 192 -3.03 -5.28 2.19
CA ASP A 192 -3.51 -6.59 1.70
C ASP A 192 -4.96 -6.86 2.13
N ASP A 193 -5.35 -6.49 3.36
CA ASP A 193 -6.73 -6.62 3.87
C ASP A 193 -7.74 -5.77 3.08
N VAL A 194 -7.28 -4.73 2.38
CA VAL A 194 -8.10 -3.91 1.47
C VAL A 194 -8.52 -4.69 0.22
N GLY A 195 -8.01 -5.91 0.02
CA GLY A 195 -8.48 -6.83 -1.03
C GLY A 195 -8.31 -6.29 -2.44
N ILE A 196 -7.06 -6.13 -2.88
CA ILE A 196 -6.79 -5.94 -4.30
C ILE A 196 -7.20 -7.22 -5.02
N GLY A 197 -8.49 -7.25 -5.41
CA GLY A 197 -9.00 -8.19 -6.39
C GLY A 197 -8.78 -9.69 -6.10
N GLN A 198 -9.59 -10.29 -5.22
CA GLN A 198 -9.71 -11.75 -5.14
C GLN A 198 -10.43 -12.39 -6.37
N HIS A 199 -10.56 -11.64 -7.47
CA HIS A 199 -11.16 -12.12 -8.73
C HIS A 199 -10.31 -11.64 -9.92
N GLY A 200 -9.08 -12.13 -9.97
CA GLY A 200 -8.24 -12.14 -11.15
C GLY A 200 -8.18 -13.54 -11.73
#